data_c256c98bdda31fca54db295d5d3ba0f0
#
_entry.id   c256c98bdda31fca54db295d5d3ba0f0
#
_cell.length_a   1.000
_cell.length_b   1.000
_cell.length_c   1.000
_cell.angle_alpha   90.00
_cell.angle_beta   90.00
_cell.angle_gamma   90.00
#
_symmetry.space_group_name_H-M   'P 1'
#
loop_
_entity.id
_entity.type
_entity.pdbx_description
1 polymer ?
#
loop_
_entity_poly.entity_id
_entity_poly.type
_entity_poly.pdbx_seq_one_letter_code
_entity_poly.pdbx_strand_id
1 'polypeptide(L)'
;ERIKGKALQLAFFYRNFLREYKVFIFDHKEHINENYEISDMVEEIAYCIKKLNIDKVDVVGVSQGGMIAQLLAIDYPDIVDKLVLVATTSRNNPTTNKVIDRWIVLAENGKLQELQKNMIETVYSKGYIAKNKWLSILVQILFKPKLDQLDRFIVLARSCLKFDIFDKLDKIQAKTLVIGAALDQVIPVEFSNELAKKINCQKLIFEKSGHAVHQEVSDFNRTVLNFLKSSD
;
A
#
# COMPACT_ATOMS: atom_id res chain seq x y z
N GLU A 1 7.33 -17.77 -11.04
CA GLU A 1 7.33 -18.90 -10.07
C GLU A 1 7.04 -18.48 -8.62
N ARG A 2 7.39 -17.26 -8.20
CA ARG A 2 7.17 -16.75 -6.83
C ARG A 2 5.68 -16.56 -6.47
N ILE A 3 4.83 -16.29 -7.43
CA ILE A 3 3.40 -15.99 -7.21
C ILE A 3 2.60 -17.28 -6.91
N LYS A 4 2.97 -18.41 -7.46
CA LYS A 4 2.19 -19.66 -7.32
C LYS A 4 1.95 -20.09 -5.88
N GLY A 5 2.97 -19.99 -5.00
CA GLY A 5 2.82 -20.31 -3.57
C GLY A 5 2.00 -19.31 -2.77
N LYS A 6 1.95 -18.04 -3.18
CA LYS A 6 1.18 -16.97 -2.52
C LYS A 6 -0.22 -16.80 -3.12
N ALA A 7 -0.48 -17.31 -4.32
CA ALA A 7 -1.74 -17.12 -5.02
C ALA A 7 -2.95 -17.65 -4.22
N LEU A 8 -2.83 -18.81 -3.61
CA LEU A 8 -3.88 -19.39 -2.76
C LEU A 8 -4.14 -18.53 -1.50
N GLN A 9 -3.08 -18.05 -0.86
CA GLN A 9 -3.18 -17.17 0.30
C GLN A 9 -3.86 -15.85 -0.05
N LEU A 10 -3.47 -15.23 -1.17
CA LEU A 10 -4.07 -14.01 -1.68
C LEU A 10 -5.53 -14.22 -2.09
N ALA A 11 -5.83 -15.32 -2.79
CA ALA A 11 -7.20 -15.69 -3.14
C ALA A 11 -8.09 -15.86 -1.89
N PHE A 12 -7.58 -16.50 -0.84
CA PHE A 12 -8.28 -16.61 0.43
C PHE A 12 -8.48 -15.27 1.11
N PHE A 13 -7.45 -14.41 1.13
CA PHE A 13 -7.52 -13.09 1.76
C PHE A 13 -8.53 -12.18 1.05
N TYR A 14 -8.56 -12.20 -0.29
CA TYR A 14 -9.46 -11.37 -1.09
C TYR A 14 -10.76 -12.09 -1.53
N ARG A 15 -11.10 -13.26 -0.95
CA ARG A 15 -12.27 -14.07 -1.35
C ARG A 15 -13.60 -13.31 -1.32
N ASN A 16 -13.72 -12.28 -0.47
CA ASN A 16 -14.95 -11.48 -0.39
C ASN A 16 -15.23 -10.71 -1.68
N PHE A 17 -14.19 -10.33 -2.41
CA PHE A 17 -14.30 -9.62 -3.69
C PHE A 17 -14.62 -10.55 -4.86
N LEU A 18 -14.21 -11.82 -4.80
CA LEU A 18 -14.28 -12.76 -5.94
C LEU A 18 -15.69 -13.11 -6.39
N ARG A 19 -16.71 -12.77 -5.61
CA ARG A 19 -18.12 -12.98 -6.00
C ARG A 19 -18.62 -11.94 -7.00
N GLU A 20 -18.01 -10.76 -7.02
CA GLU A 20 -18.48 -9.58 -7.74
C GLU A 20 -17.41 -8.91 -8.59
N TYR A 21 -16.15 -9.21 -8.30
CA TYR A 21 -14.98 -8.61 -8.95
C TYR A 21 -14.03 -9.66 -9.49
N LYS A 22 -13.42 -9.35 -10.62
CA LYS A 22 -12.18 -9.98 -11.04
C LYS A 22 -11.03 -9.20 -10.39
N VAL A 23 -10.31 -9.83 -9.46
CA VAL A 23 -9.26 -9.18 -8.69
C VAL A 23 -7.91 -9.38 -9.37
N PHE A 24 -7.21 -8.27 -9.63
CA PHE A 24 -5.84 -8.25 -10.11
C PHE A 24 -4.94 -7.70 -9.01
N ILE A 25 -3.81 -8.35 -8.77
CA ILE A 25 -2.78 -7.91 -7.83
C ILE A 25 -1.51 -7.73 -8.61
N PHE A 26 -1.01 -6.50 -8.64
CA PHE A 26 0.22 -6.16 -9.33
C PHE A 26 1.41 -6.27 -8.38
N ASP A 27 2.49 -6.86 -8.87
CA ASP A 27 3.82 -6.82 -8.26
C ASP A 27 4.74 -6.02 -9.21
N HIS A 28 5.75 -5.39 -8.66
CA HIS A 28 6.75 -4.66 -9.44
C HIS A 28 7.59 -5.62 -10.29
N LYS A 29 8.21 -5.09 -11.35
CA LYS A 29 9.18 -5.82 -12.17
C LYS A 29 10.26 -6.46 -11.30
N GLU A 30 10.76 -7.61 -11.74
CA GLU A 30 11.85 -8.31 -11.05
C GLU A 30 13.16 -7.52 -11.12
N HIS A 31 13.44 -6.95 -12.29
CA HIS A 31 14.61 -6.11 -12.53
C HIS A 31 14.18 -4.66 -12.71
N ILE A 32 14.56 -3.83 -11.75
CA ILE A 32 14.34 -2.38 -11.74
C ILE A 32 15.69 -1.67 -11.67
N ASN A 33 15.81 -0.52 -12.30
CA ASN A 33 17.00 0.31 -12.23
C ASN A 33 16.98 1.20 -10.98
N GLU A 34 18.11 1.82 -10.66
CA GLU A 34 18.26 2.66 -9.47
C GLU A 34 17.38 3.93 -9.48
N ASN A 35 16.95 4.37 -10.66
CA ASN A 35 16.11 5.55 -10.85
C ASN A 35 14.63 5.20 -11.01
N TYR A 36 14.23 3.98 -10.65
CA TYR A 36 12.84 3.54 -10.73
C TYR A 36 11.97 4.28 -9.73
N GLU A 37 10.98 5.01 -10.21
CA GLU A 37 10.12 5.92 -9.44
C GLU A 37 8.65 5.48 -9.44
N ILE A 38 7.83 6.14 -8.64
CA ILE A 38 6.37 5.86 -8.58
C ILE A 38 5.72 6.07 -9.96
N SER A 39 6.17 7.04 -10.74
CA SER A 39 5.70 7.28 -12.13
C SER A 39 5.93 6.08 -13.04
N ASP A 40 7.09 5.43 -12.95
CA ASP A 40 7.37 4.23 -13.77
C ASP A 40 6.41 3.09 -13.40
N MET A 41 6.09 2.95 -12.11
CA MET A 41 5.13 1.94 -11.61
C MET A 41 3.73 2.21 -12.15
N VAL A 42 3.32 3.47 -12.24
CA VAL A 42 2.03 3.89 -12.79
C VAL A 42 1.94 3.53 -14.27
N GLU A 43 2.97 3.87 -15.06
CA GLU A 43 3.03 3.51 -16.49
C GLU A 43 2.91 2.01 -16.72
N GLU A 44 3.58 1.20 -15.89
CA GLU A 44 3.51 -0.26 -15.96
C GLU A 44 2.10 -0.78 -15.68
N ILE A 45 1.42 -0.25 -14.66
CA ILE A 45 0.06 -0.65 -14.32
C ILE A 45 -0.91 -0.23 -15.41
N ALA A 46 -0.83 1.00 -15.90
CA ALA A 46 -1.67 1.51 -17.00
C ALA A 46 -1.49 0.65 -18.26
N TYR A 47 -0.24 0.32 -18.60
CA TYR A 47 0.08 -0.59 -19.70
C TYR A 47 -0.56 -1.98 -19.51
N CYS A 48 -0.47 -2.56 -18.31
CA CYS A 48 -1.05 -3.86 -18.00
C CYS A 48 -2.59 -3.83 -18.12
N ILE A 49 -3.25 -2.79 -17.60
CA ILE A 49 -4.71 -2.62 -17.69
C ILE A 49 -5.14 -2.56 -19.16
N LYS A 50 -4.44 -1.78 -19.98
CA LYS A 50 -4.69 -1.68 -21.43
C LYS A 50 -4.48 -3.03 -22.14
N LYS A 51 -3.42 -3.77 -21.81
CA LYS A 51 -3.15 -5.10 -22.38
C LYS A 51 -4.19 -6.15 -22.00
N LEU A 52 -4.82 -6.00 -20.86
CA LEU A 52 -5.91 -6.86 -20.41
C LEU A 52 -7.25 -6.49 -21.05
N ASN A 53 -7.31 -5.44 -21.90
CA ASN A 53 -8.52 -4.87 -22.50
C ASN A 53 -9.59 -4.54 -21.45
N ILE A 54 -9.16 -3.87 -20.37
CA ILE A 54 -10.04 -3.40 -19.30
C ILE A 54 -10.22 -1.90 -19.48
N ASP A 55 -11.47 -1.45 -19.65
CA ASP A 55 -11.79 -0.05 -19.87
C ASP A 55 -11.74 0.75 -18.57
N LYS A 56 -12.31 0.20 -17.47
CA LYS A 56 -12.34 0.84 -16.15
C LYS A 56 -12.08 -0.16 -15.04
N VAL A 57 -11.42 0.32 -13.98
CA VAL A 57 -11.08 -0.45 -12.78
C VAL A 57 -11.41 0.33 -11.51
N ASP A 58 -11.82 -0.41 -10.48
CA ASP A 58 -11.77 0.06 -9.10
C ASP A 58 -10.38 -0.20 -8.55
N VAL A 59 -9.75 0.81 -7.96
CA VAL A 59 -8.36 0.72 -7.48
C VAL A 59 -8.32 0.79 -5.96
N VAL A 60 -7.63 -0.16 -5.35
CA VAL A 60 -7.33 -0.16 -3.91
C VAL A 60 -5.81 -0.10 -3.72
N GLY A 61 -5.30 1.01 -3.22
CA GLY A 61 -3.88 1.23 -2.98
C GLY A 61 -3.55 1.31 -1.50
N VAL A 62 -2.61 0.48 -1.02
CA VAL A 62 -2.14 0.47 0.37
C VAL A 62 -0.71 0.99 0.43
N SER A 63 -0.42 1.95 1.30
CA SER A 63 0.93 2.51 1.51
C SER A 63 1.54 3.01 0.19
N GLN A 64 2.69 2.50 -0.27
CA GLN A 64 3.27 2.80 -1.59
C GLN A 64 2.26 2.53 -2.73
N GLY A 65 1.47 1.47 -2.65
CA GLY A 65 0.38 1.21 -3.60
C GLY A 65 -0.66 2.33 -3.63
N GLY A 66 -0.85 3.04 -2.52
CA GLY A 66 -1.69 4.24 -2.46
C GLY A 66 -1.06 5.45 -3.15
N MET A 67 0.27 5.60 -3.10
CA MET A 67 0.99 6.62 -3.87
C MET A 67 0.82 6.37 -5.38
N ILE A 68 0.99 5.10 -5.80
CA ILE A 68 0.77 4.68 -7.19
C ILE A 68 -0.68 4.93 -7.62
N ALA A 69 -1.65 4.55 -6.79
CA ALA A 69 -3.07 4.68 -7.07
C ALA A 69 -3.51 6.15 -7.23
N GLN A 70 -2.97 7.05 -6.40
CA GLN A 70 -3.20 8.50 -6.54
C GLN A 70 -2.71 9.02 -7.89
N LEU A 71 -1.46 8.70 -8.26
CA LEU A 71 -0.89 9.19 -9.51
C LEU A 71 -1.56 8.52 -10.72
N LEU A 72 -1.94 7.25 -10.65
CA LEU A 72 -2.73 6.58 -11.67
C LEU A 72 -4.09 7.29 -11.90
N ALA A 73 -4.78 7.68 -10.82
CA ALA A 73 -6.05 8.38 -10.92
C ALA A 73 -5.92 9.83 -11.47
N ILE A 74 -4.74 10.44 -11.31
CA ILE A 74 -4.44 11.78 -11.85
C ILE A 74 -4.08 11.69 -13.34
N ASP A 75 -3.18 10.77 -13.70
CA ASP A 75 -2.61 10.70 -15.04
C ASP A 75 -3.52 9.91 -16.02
N TYR A 76 -4.36 9.02 -15.48
CA TYR A 76 -5.29 8.17 -16.24
C TYR A 76 -6.72 8.20 -15.68
N PRO A 77 -7.36 9.38 -15.59
CA PRO A 77 -8.66 9.54 -14.92
C PRO A 77 -9.77 8.71 -15.56
N ASP A 78 -9.70 8.44 -16.86
CA ASP A 78 -10.71 7.65 -17.58
C ASP A 78 -10.68 6.15 -17.22
N ILE A 79 -9.54 5.67 -16.69
CA ILE A 79 -9.36 4.26 -16.33
C ILE A 79 -9.87 3.97 -14.91
N VAL A 80 -9.75 4.92 -13.98
CA VAL A 80 -10.09 4.71 -12.56
C VAL A 80 -11.54 5.11 -12.31
N ASP A 81 -12.38 4.12 -11.92
CA ASP A 81 -13.78 4.36 -11.56
C ASP A 81 -13.90 4.77 -10.09
N LYS A 82 -13.50 3.90 -9.17
CA LYS A 82 -13.45 4.19 -7.74
C LYS A 82 -12.06 3.98 -7.17
N LEU A 83 -11.71 4.79 -6.17
CA LEU A 83 -10.39 4.81 -5.57
C LEU A 83 -10.46 4.64 -4.06
N VAL A 84 -9.72 3.65 -3.53
CA VAL A 84 -9.56 3.47 -2.08
C VAL A 84 -8.08 3.64 -1.73
N LEU A 85 -7.78 4.64 -0.92
CA LEU A 85 -6.44 4.98 -0.46
C LEU A 85 -6.27 4.59 1.00
N VAL A 86 -5.34 3.68 1.29
CA VAL A 86 -5.20 3.06 2.61
C VAL A 86 -3.82 3.33 3.19
N ALA A 87 -3.75 3.92 4.37
CA ALA A 87 -2.49 4.16 5.11
C ALA A 87 -1.40 4.72 4.18
N THR A 88 -1.71 5.79 3.45
CA THR A 88 -0.84 6.40 2.43
C THR A 88 -0.74 7.90 2.59
N THR A 89 0.20 8.50 1.88
CA THR A 89 0.44 9.95 1.82
C THR A 89 0.60 10.42 0.38
N SER A 90 0.41 11.71 0.14
CA SER A 90 0.65 12.33 -1.17
C SER A 90 1.96 13.09 -1.24
N ARG A 91 2.68 13.22 -0.13
CA ARG A 91 3.91 13.99 -0.04
C ARG A 91 4.84 13.50 1.05
N ASN A 92 6.07 13.93 0.97
CA ASN A 92 7.07 13.70 1.99
C ASN A 92 6.67 14.29 3.36
N ASN A 93 7.07 13.62 4.41
CA ASN A 93 6.97 14.11 5.77
C ASN A 93 8.09 13.54 6.65
N PRO A 94 8.53 14.28 7.67
CA PRO A 94 9.68 13.89 8.50
C PRO A 94 9.53 12.53 9.18
N THR A 95 8.32 12.16 9.63
CA THR A 95 8.07 10.91 10.33
C THR A 95 8.22 9.72 9.38
N THR A 96 7.55 9.74 8.24
CA THR A 96 7.63 8.69 7.22
C THR A 96 9.06 8.57 6.69
N ASN A 97 9.73 9.70 6.40
CA ASN A 97 11.10 9.70 5.92
C ASN A 97 12.04 9.02 6.93
N LYS A 98 11.95 9.37 8.21
CA LYS A 98 12.76 8.75 9.26
C LYS A 98 12.59 7.23 9.34
N VAL A 99 11.37 6.74 9.19
CA VAL A 99 11.08 5.30 9.23
C VAL A 99 11.66 4.61 7.98
N ILE A 100 11.41 5.16 6.81
CA ILE A 100 11.91 4.58 5.54
C ILE A 100 13.43 4.64 5.48
N ASP A 101 14.06 5.74 5.85
CA ASP A 101 15.54 5.88 5.92
C ASP A 101 16.14 4.82 6.86
N ARG A 102 15.50 4.59 8.02
CA ARG A 102 15.94 3.53 8.94
C ARG A 102 15.89 2.16 8.28
N TRP A 103 14.85 1.85 7.53
CA TRP A 103 14.73 0.58 6.80
C TRP A 103 15.80 0.45 5.71
N ILE A 104 16.06 1.53 4.96
CA ILE A 104 17.11 1.57 3.92
C ILE A 104 18.47 1.30 4.55
N VAL A 105 18.83 2.03 5.61
CA VAL A 105 20.13 1.85 6.32
C VAL A 105 20.30 0.42 6.83
N LEU A 106 19.25 -0.19 7.38
CA LEU A 106 19.32 -1.59 7.84
C LEU A 106 19.50 -2.57 6.67
N ALA A 107 18.83 -2.31 5.54
CA ALA A 107 18.96 -3.11 4.34
C ALA A 107 20.37 -2.99 3.72
N GLU A 108 20.89 -1.79 3.54
CA GLU A 108 22.23 -1.51 3.00
C GLU A 108 23.35 -2.17 3.82
N ASN A 109 23.16 -2.26 5.14
CA ASN A 109 24.11 -2.91 6.04
C ASN A 109 23.86 -4.43 6.16
N GLY A 110 22.95 -5.03 5.40
CA GLY A 110 22.63 -6.46 5.45
C GLY A 110 22.01 -6.93 6.77
N LYS A 111 21.50 -6.01 7.60
CA LYS A 111 20.93 -6.28 8.92
C LYS A 111 19.48 -6.79 8.84
N LEU A 112 19.29 -7.91 8.15
CA LEU A 112 17.96 -8.44 7.80
C LEU A 112 17.06 -8.69 8.99
N GLN A 113 17.60 -9.24 10.08
CA GLN A 113 16.81 -9.54 11.27
C GLN A 113 16.36 -8.25 11.99
N GLU A 114 17.25 -7.24 12.08
CA GLU A 114 16.90 -5.94 12.64
C GLU A 114 15.87 -5.22 11.78
N LEU A 115 16.03 -5.27 10.45
CA LEU A 115 15.07 -4.72 9.50
C LEU A 115 13.69 -5.34 9.68
N GLN A 116 13.59 -6.66 9.67
CA GLN A 116 12.34 -7.38 9.83
C GLN A 116 11.68 -7.07 11.18
N LYS A 117 12.44 -7.07 12.26
CA LYS A 117 11.94 -6.72 13.60
C LYS A 117 11.40 -5.29 13.61
N ASN A 118 12.19 -4.33 13.11
CA ASN A 118 11.79 -2.92 13.07
C ASN A 118 10.53 -2.70 12.22
N MET A 119 10.44 -3.36 11.05
CA MET A 119 9.23 -3.30 10.21
C MET A 119 8.00 -3.84 10.96
N ILE A 120 8.10 -4.98 11.64
CA ILE A 120 6.98 -5.53 12.42
C ILE A 120 6.54 -4.53 13.51
N GLU A 121 7.49 -3.97 14.26
CA GLU A 121 7.22 -3.06 15.37
C GLU A 121 6.62 -1.72 14.93
N THR A 122 6.93 -1.24 13.73
CA THR A 122 6.41 0.04 13.19
C THR A 122 5.13 -0.12 12.38
N VAL A 123 4.99 -1.25 11.68
CA VAL A 123 3.85 -1.50 10.77
C VAL A 123 2.61 -1.96 11.52
N TYR A 124 2.77 -2.78 12.57
CA TYR A 124 1.62 -3.29 13.32
C TYR A 124 1.41 -2.56 14.65
N SER A 125 0.17 -2.45 15.07
CA SER A 125 -0.16 -1.95 16.39
C SER A 125 0.35 -2.90 17.49
N LYS A 126 0.73 -2.33 18.65
CA LYS A 126 1.16 -3.11 19.81
C LYS A 126 0.11 -4.14 20.25
N GLY A 127 -1.18 -3.77 20.15
CA GLY A 127 -2.28 -4.66 20.48
C GLY A 127 -2.37 -5.86 19.54
N TYR A 128 -2.14 -5.64 18.25
CA TYR A 128 -2.12 -6.72 17.26
C TYR A 128 -0.94 -7.67 17.47
N ILE A 129 0.27 -7.12 17.68
CA ILE A 129 1.47 -7.91 17.98
C ILE A 129 1.26 -8.76 19.25
N ALA A 130 0.69 -8.17 20.31
CA ALA A 130 0.45 -8.88 21.56
C ALA A 130 -0.51 -10.07 21.39
N LYS A 131 -1.57 -9.91 20.60
CA LYS A 131 -2.54 -10.99 20.29
C LYS A 131 -1.97 -12.08 19.38
N ASN A 132 -1.00 -11.72 18.53
CA ASN A 132 -0.45 -12.58 17.47
C ASN A 132 1.04 -12.91 17.69
N LYS A 133 1.50 -12.98 18.94
CA LYS A 133 2.92 -13.24 19.27
C LYS A 133 3.49 -14.48 18.57
N TRP A 134 2.72 -15.57 18.52
CA TRP A 134 3.14 -16.80 17.84
C TRP A 134 3.34 -16.60 16.33
N LEU A 135 2.50 -15.77 15.70
CA LEU A 135 2.58 -15.47 14.27
C LEU A 135 3.84 -14.64 13.95
N SER A 136 4.18 -13.66 14.79
CA SER A 136 5.39 -12.85 14.62
C SER A 136 6.67 -13.70 14.72
N ILE A 137 6.70 -14.67 15.64
CA ILE A 137 7.80 -15.63 15.78
C ILE A 137 7.86 -16.54 14.54
N LEU A 138 6.73 -17.06 14.09
CA LEU A 138 6.66 -17.93 12.92
C LEU A 138 7.11 -17.19 11.64
N VAL A 139 6.70 -15.95 11.47
CA VAL A 139 7.13 -15.10 10.34
C VAL A 139 8.64 -14.87 10.37
N GLN A 140 9.22 -14.58 11.54
CA GLN A 140 10.67 -14.41 11.68
C GLN A 140 11.46 -15.69 11.35
N ILE A 141 10.91 -16.86 11.62
CA ILE A 141 11.56 -18.15 11.33
C ILE A 141 11.40 -18.54 9.87
N LEU A 142 10.20 -18.40 9.30
CA LEU A 142 9.86 -18.90 7.96
C LEU A 142 10.19 -17.92 6.84
N PHE A 143 10.09 -16.61 7.09
CA PHE A 143 10.36 -15.58 6.09
C PHE A 143 11.72 -14.94 6.36
N LYS A 144 12.79 -15.64 5.98
CA LYS A 144 14.11 -15.03 5.89
C LYS A 144 14.17 -14.20 4.60
N PRO A 145 14.27 -12.86 4.69
CA PRO A 145 14.47 -12.05 3.50
C PRO A 145 15.75 -12.53 2.80
N LYS A 146 15.72 -12.63 1.50
CA LYS A 146 16.88 -13.03 0.71
C LYS A 146 17.70 -11.79 0.38
N LEU A 147 19.02 -11.91 0.43
CA LEU A 147 19.95 -10.82 0.09
C LEU A 147 19.73 -10.28 -1.32
N ASP A 148 19.38 -11.15 -2.28
CA ASP A 148 19.09 -10.81 -3.68
C ASP A 148 17.85 -9.90 -3.87
N GLN A 149 17.08 -9.65 -2.82
CA GLN A 149 15.87 -8.80 -2.85
C GLN A 149 16.09 -7.44 -2.19
N LEU A 150 17.25 -7.23 -1.55
CA LEU A 150 17.50 -6.00 -0.81
C LEU A 150 17.67 -4.80 -1.72
N ASP A 151 18.39 -4.94 -2.83
CA ASP A 151 18.60 -3.84 -3.78
C ASP A 151 17.25 -3.36 -4.33
N ARG A 152 16.38 -4.29 -4.71
CA ARG A 152 15.03 -3.96 -5.14
C ARG A 152 14.22 -3.27 -4.03
N PHE A 153 14.30 -3.77 -2.80
CA PHE A 153 13.64 -3.13 -1.65
C PHE A 153 14.13 -1.69 -1.43
N ILE A 154 15.45 -1.47 -1.50
CA ILE A 154 16.07 -0.14 -1.31
C ILE A 154 15.58 0.84 -2.38
N VAL A 155 15.56 0.42 -3.65
CA VAL A 155 15.08 1.27 -4.76
C VAL A 155 13.60 1.63 -4.56
N LEU A 156 12.74 0.66 -4.23
CA LEU A 156 11.32 0.89 -3.97
C LEU A 156 11.10 1.79 -2.74
N ALA A 157 11.88 1.64 -1.69
CA ALA A 157 11.81 2.49 -0.51
C ALA A 157 12.24 3.94 -0.83
N ARG A 158 13.32 4.11 -1.60
CA ARG A 158 13.79 5.43 -2.06
C ARG A 158 12.78 6.15 -2.94
N SER A 159 12.03 5.43 -3.78
CA SER A 159 10.98 6.04 -4.62
C SER A 159 9.87 6.68 -3.77
N CYS A 160 9.55 6.10 -2.60
CA CYS A 160 8.59 6.70 -1.67
C CYS A 160 9.09 8.04 -1.10
N LEU A 161 10.40 8.17 -0.83
CA LEU A 161 10.98 9.38 -0.27
C LEU A 161 10.98 10.58 -1.24
N LYS A 162 10.91 10.32 -2.53
CA LYS A 162 10.87 11.35 -3.59
C LYS A 162 9.45 11.77 -3.96
N PHE A 163 8.43 11.04 -3.48
CA PHE A 163 7.05 11.24 -3.89
C PHE A 163 6.45 12.51 -3.31
N ASP A 164 6.03 13.43 -4.18
CA ASP A 164 5.27 14.62 -3.81
C ASP A 164 4.35 15.04 -4.96
N ILE A 165 3.05 14.86 -4.73
CA ILE A 165 1.98 15.21 -5.68
C ILE A 165 0.84 15.98 -5.02
N PHE A 166 1.08 16.52 -3.81
CA PHE A 166 0.02 17.14 -3.01
C PHE A 166 -0.77 18.20 -3.77
N ASP A 167 -0.07 19.02 -4.56
CA ASP A 167 -0.70 20.11 -5.34
C ASP A 167 -1.49 19.62 -6.55
N LYS A 168 -1.41 18.31 -6.88
CA LYS A 168 -2.13 17.70 -8.01
C LYS A 168 -3.37 16.92 -7.58
N LEU A 169 -3.62 16.75 -6.29
CA LEU A 169 -4.69 15.90 -5.75
C LEU A 169 -6.10 16.34 -6.17
N ASP A 170 -6.30 17.61 -6.44
CA ASP A 170 -7.56 18.18 -6.95
C ASP A 170 -7.94 17.69 -8.36
N LYS A 171 -6.99 17.06 -9.07
CA LYS A 171 -7.24 16.42 -10.38
C LYS A 171 -7.86 15.03 -10.27
N ILE A 172 -7.92 14.42 -9.07
CA ILE A 172 -8.55 13.12 -8.86
C ILE A 172 -10.06 13.27 -9.04
N GLN A 173 -10.61 12.64 -10.08
CA GLN A 173 -12.04 12.66 -10.41
C GLN A 173 -12.79 11.44 -9.87
N ALA A 174 -12.07 10.34 -9.61
CA ALA A 174 -12.65 9.09 -9.14
C ALA A 174 -13.32 9.28 -7.76
N LYS A 175 -14.49 8.65 -7.55
CA LYS A 175 -15.12 8.56 -6.23
C LYS A 175 -14.14 7.89 -5.26
N THR A 176 -13.73 8.63 -4.23
CA THR A 176 -12.60 8.23 -3.38
C THR A 176 -13.00 7.97 -1.94
N LEU A 177 -12.40 6.94 -1.34
CA LEU A 177 -12.40 6.68 0.10
C LEU A 177 -10.95 6.66 0.61
N VAL A 178 -10.67 7.46 1.63
CA VAL A 178 -9.41 7.42 2.35
C VAL A 178 -9.58 6.63 3.65
N ILE A 179 -8.74 5.62 3.87
CA ILE A 179 -8.72 4.82 5.09
C ILE A 179 -7.40 5.06 5.81
N GLY A 180 -7.48 5.57 7.04
CA GLY A 180 -6.33 5.78 7.93
C GLY A 180 -6.38 4.90 9.16
N ALA A 181 -5.28 4.89 9.92
CA ALA A 181 -5.15 4.18 11.18
C ALA A 181 -4.53 5.10 12.24
N ALA A 182 -5.17 5.21 13.41
CA ALA A 182 -4.76 6.19 14.42
C ALA A 182 -3.43 5.83 15.11
N LEU A 183 -3.01 4.55 15.05
CA LEU A 183 -1.75 4.08 15.63
C LEU A 183 -0.67 3.81 14.55
N ASP A 184 -0.84 4.37 13.34
CA ASP A 184 0.14 4.24 12.26
C ASP A 184 1.43 5.00 12.62
N GLN A 185 2.55 4.25 12.75
CA GLN A 185 3.86 4.81 13.05
C GLN A 185 4.70 5.05 11.79
N VAL A 186 4.23 4.60 10.62
CA VAL A 186 4.90 4.78 9.33
C VAL A 186 4.37 6.04 8.65
N ILE A 187 3.05 6.14 8.50
CA ILE A 187 2.38 7.30 7.91
C ILE A 187 1.34 7.80 8.92
N PRO A 188 1.66 8.86 9.67
CA PRO A 188 0.75 9.42 10.68
C PRO A 188 -0.64 9.71 10.12
N VAL A 189 -1.68 9.50 10.96
CA VAL A 189 -3.09 9.62 10.57
C VAL A 189 -3.47 11.00 10.03
N GLU A 190 -2.71 12.03 10.39
CA GLU A 190 -2.86 13.39 9.88
C GLU A 190 -2.79 13.46 8.35
N PHE A 191 -1.97 12.62 7.72
CA PHE A 191 -1.86 12.56 6.27
C PHE A 191 -3.08 11.94 5.61
N SER A 192 -3.75 10.99 6.26
CA SER A 192 -5.07 10.51 5.81
C SER A 192 -6.13 11.61 5.92
N ASN A 193 -6.08 12.43 6.97
CA ASN A 193 -6.97 13.59 7.12
C ASN A 193 -6.71 14.64 6.04
N GLU A 194 -5.44 14.91 5.76
CA GLU A 194 -5.02 15.87 4.74
C GLU A 194 -5.44 15.42 3.33
N LEU A 195 -5.20 14.16 2.98
CA LEU A 195 -5.64 13.56 1.72
C LEU A 195 -7.15 13.70 1.52
N ALA A 196 -7.94 13.26 2.49
CA ALA A 196 -9.40 13.30 2.39
C ALA A 196 -9.93 14.73 2.25
N LYS A 197 -9.31 15.69 2.96
CA LYS A 197 -9.67 17.11 2.86
C LYS A 197 -9.31 17.69 1.49
N LYS A 198 -8.10 17.38 0.96
CA LYS A 198 -7.62 17.94 -0.31
C LYS A 198 -8.37 17.36 -1.50
N ILE A 199 -8.67 16.06 -1.50
CA ILE A 199 -9.48 15.38 -2.52
C ILE A 199 -10.99 15.71 -2.36
N ASN A 200 -11.41 16.18 -1.19
CA ASN A 200 -12.81 16.39 -0.80
C ASN A 200 -13.64 15.10 -0.87
N CYS A 201 -13.18 14.04 -0.19
CA CYS A 201 -13.76 12.71 -0.26
C CYS A 201 -14.08 12.12 1.11
N GLN A 202 -14.72 10.94 1.10
CA GLN A 202 -15.03 10.20 2.32
C GLN A 202 -13.75 9.72 3.02
N LYS A 203 -13.80 9.68 4.35
CA LYS A 203 -12.70 9.21 5.20
C LYS A 203 -13.20 8.27 6.28
N LEU A 204 -12.41 7.23 6.57
CA LEU A 204 -12.59 6.31 7.68
C LEU A 204 -11.28 6.14 8.43
N ILE A 205 -11.30 6.33 9.75
CA ILE A 205 -10.13 6.12 10.62
C ILE A 205 -10.39 4.94 11.56
N PHE A 206 -9.46 3.99 11.59
CA PHE A 206 -9.49 2.87 12.52
C PHE A 206 -8.62 3.19 13.75
N GLU A 207 -9.26 3.45 14.88
CA GLU A 207 -8.64 4.00 16.10
C GLU A 207 -7.61 3.07 16.77
N LYS A 208 -7.70 1.75 16.55
CA LYS A 208 -6.89 0.74 17.26
C LYS A 208 -5.89 0.02 16.38
N SER A 209 -5.74 0.46 15.14
CA SER A 209 -4.89 -0.20 14.12
C SER A 209 -3.64 0.60 13.83
N GLY A 210 -2.57 -0.10 13.44
CA GLY A 210 -1.34 0.46 12.88
C GLY A 210 -1.38 0.55 11.35
N HIS A 211 -0.20 0.72 10.74
CA HIS A 211 -0.04 0.84 9.29
C HIS A 211 -0.64 -0.33 8.51
N ALA A 212 -0.55 -1.55 9.05
CA ALA A 212 -1.14 -2.74 8.46
C ALA A 212 -2.65 -2.87 8.71
N VAL A 213 -3.40 -1.78 8.74
CA VAL A 213 -4.84 -1.72 9.02
C VAL A 213 -5.64 -2.76 8.22
N HIS A 214 -5.26 -3.01 6.96
CA HIS A 214 -5.88 -4.00 6.08
C HIS A 214 -5.72 -5.46 6.56
N GLN A 215 -4.78 -5.72 7.47
CA GLN A 215 -4.55 -7.03 8.08
C GLN A 215 -5.06 -7.09 9.53
N GLU A 216 -5.01 -5.96 10.24
CA GLU A 216 -5.42 -5.87 11.64
C GLU A 216 -6.93 -5.87 11.83
N VAL A 217 -7.67 -5.34 10.86
CA VAL A 217 -9.12 -5.19 10.93
C VAL A 217 -9.81 -6.32 10.18
N SER A 218 -10.54 -7.17 10.91
CA SER A 218 -11.23 -8.34 10.34
C SER A 218 -12.25 -7.98 9.26
N ASP A 219 -12.93 -6.85 9.41
CA ASP A 219 -13.98 -6.38 8.50
C ASP A 219 -13.46 -5.43 7.40
N PHE A 220 -12.13 -5.26 7.29
CA PHE A 220 -11.53 -4.35 6.33
C PHE A 220 -12.01 -4.61 4.89
N ASN A 221 -11.89 -5.84 4.42
CA ASN A 221 -12.30 -6.20 3.06
C ASN A 221 -13.80 -5.95 2.81
N ARG A 222 -14.65 -6.17 3.83
CA ARG A 222 -16.09 -5.88 3.74
C ARG A 222 -16.35 -4.37 3.66
N THR A 223 -15.62 -3.58 4.44
CA THR A 223 -15.71 -2.12 4.41
C THR A 223 -15.35 -1.56 3.03
N VAL A 224 -14.24 -2.01 2.46
CA VAL A 224 -13.82 -1.64 1.11
C VAL A 224 -14.86 -2.07 0.07
N LEU A 225 -15.31 -3.33 0.12
CA LEU A 225 -16.31 -3.84 -0.82
C LEU A 225 -17.62 -3.05 -0.77
N ASN A 226 -18.08 -2.67 0.41
CA ASN A 226 -19.30 -1.87 0.55
C ASN A 226 -19.15 -0.50 -0.11
N PHE A 227 -17.99 0.16 0.03
CA PHE A 227 -17.71 1.40 -0.68
C PHE A 227 -17.69 1.21 -2.19
N LEU A 228 -16.98 0.19 -2.69
CA LEU A 228 -16.90 -0.08 -4.14
C LEU A 228 -18.27 -0.39 -4.76
N LYS A 229 -19.20 -0.95 -3.99
CA LYS A 229 -20.59 -1.24 -4.44
C LYS A 229 -21.54 -0.07 -4.26
N SER A 230 -21.18 0.97 -3.52
CA SER A 230 -22.09 2.10 -3.30
C SER A 230 -22.36 2.82 -4.62
N SER A 231 -23.64 3.08 -4.91
CA SER A 231 -24.05 3.97 -6.00
C SER A 231 -23.50 5.39 -5.77
N ASP A 232 -23.39 6.15 -6.83
CA ASP A 232 -22.94 7.56 -6.78
C ASP A 232 -23.88 8.43 -5.96
#